data_ad9ff8ac621136a8c02297c266cc7df8
#
_entry.id   ad9ff8ac621136a8c02297c266cc7df8
#
_cell.length_a   1.000
_cell.length_b   1.000
_cell.length_c   1.000
_cell.angle_alpha   90.00
_cell.angle_beta   90.00
_cell.angle_gamma   90.00
#
_symmetry.space_group_name_H-M   'P 1'
#
loop_
_entity.id
_entity.type
_entity.pdbx_description
1 polymer ?
#
loop_
_entity_poly.entity_id
_entity_poly.type
_entity_poly.pdbx_seq_one_letter_code
_entity_poly.pdbx_strand_id
1 'polypeptide(L)'
;MSTVFPPEASSDKMNNIFDSHAHYDSEAFDEDRDSLVASLPDKGICGVINCASDIATSHTSLELAQKYPFIYAACGVHPHEAQEAAGNWLDELKLLCRNDKCVAIGEIGLDYHYDFSPREQQKEFFGRQLALAKELDLPVVVHDREAHEDTLELLRR
;
A
#
# COMPACT_ATOMS: atom_id res chain seq x y z
N MET A 1 57.26 16.04 -3.02
CA MET A 1 55.96 16.72 -2.92
C MET A 1 54.90 15.64 -2.91
N SER A 2 54.38 15.34 -1.76
CA SER A 2 53.35 14.32 -1.57
C SER A 2 51.97 14.97 -1.71
N THR A 3 51.23 14.60 -2.74
CA THR A 3 49.87 15.07 -2.95
C THR A 3 48.97 14.31 -1.99
N VAL A 4 48.59 14.97 -0.90
CA VAL A 4 47.55 14.49 0.00
C VAL A 4 46.21 14.72 -0.68
N PHE A 5 45.61 13.66 -1.18
CA PHE A 5 44.19 13.71 -1.60
C PHE A 5 43.31 13.92 -0.34
N PRO A 6 42.32 14.81 -0.39
CA PRO A 6 41.37 14.91 0.71
C PRO A 6 40.64 13.55 0.86
N PRO A 7 40.25 13.18 2.09
CA PRO A 7 39.46 11.97 2.29
C PRO A 7 38.18 12.06 1.46
N GLU A 8 37.83 10.95 0.79
CA GLU A 8 36.56 10.82 0.09
C GLU A 8 35.42 11.24 1.06
N ALA A 9 34.60 12.13 0.57
CA ALA A 9 33.39 12.51 1.31
C ALA A 9 32.64 11.22 1.69
N SER A 10 32.43 11.00 2.97
CA SER A 10 31.57 9.95 3.45
C SER A 10 30.22 10.11 2.72
N SER A 11 29.84 9.11 1.93
CA SER A 11 28.49 9.08 1.39
C SER A 11 27.57 9.15 2.61
N ASP A 12 26.90 10.28 2.81
CA ASP A 12 25.81 10.37 3.78
C ASP A 12 24.77 9.33 3.37
N LYS A 13 24.88 8.13 3.96
CA LYS A 13 23.83 7.12 3.78
C LYS A 13 22.56 7.73 4.35
N MET A 14 21.56 7.92 3.49
CA MET A 14 20.23 8.26 3.97
C MET A 14 19.78 7.15 4.93
N ASN A 15 19.40 7.54 6.13
CA ASN A 15 18.94 6.63 7.17
C ASN A 15 17.56 7.07 7.63
N ASN A 16 16.76 6.16 8.19
CA ASN A 16 15.40 6.41 8.67
C ASN A 16 14.43 6.81 7.55
N ILE A 17 14.56 6.20 6.39
CA ILE A 17 13.59 6.35 5.31
C ILE A 17 12.38 5.48 5.63
N PHE A 18 11.19 6.09 5.63
CA PHE A 18 9.93 5.38 5.69
C PHE A 18 9.30 5.38 4.30
N ASP A 19 9.12 4.19 3.70
CA ASP A 19 8.42 4.02 2.43
C ASP A 19 6.93 3.82 2.70
N SER A 20 6.14 4.84 2.43
CA SER A 20 4.70 4.82 2.73
C SER A 20 3.85 4.13 1.67
N HIS A 21 4.45 3.67 0.56
CA HIS A 21 3.69 3.05 -0.53
C HIS A 21 4.58 2.11 -1.36
N ALA A 22 4.50 0.83 -1.10
CA ALA A 22 5.21 -0.20 -1.84
C ALA A 22 4.30 -1.39 -2.18
N HIS A 23 4.71 -2.19 -3.16
CA HIS A 23 4.01 -3.39 -3.62
C HIS A 23 4.97 -4.58 -3.70
N TYR A 24 5.59 -4.94 -2.58
CA TYR A 24 6.50 -6.10 -2.51
C TYR A 24 5.76 -7.45 -2.62
N ASP A 25 4.42 -7.45 -2.58
CA ASP A 25 3.56 -8.59 -2.88
C ASP A 25 3.51 -8.93 -4.38
N SER A 26 3.88 -7.99 -5.27
CA SER A 26 3.84 -8.18 -6.73
C SER A 26 4.67 -9.39 -7.17
N GLU A 27 4.13 -10.14 -8.16
CA GLU A 27 4.81 -11.27 -8.82
C GLU A 27 6.19 -10.89 -9.40
N ALA A 28 6.41 -9.60 -9.70
CA ALA A 28 7.71 -9.10 -10.16
C ALA A 28 8.85 -9.38 -9.17
N PHE A 29 8.54 -9.63 -7.90
CA PHE A 29 9.52 -9.92 -6.84
C PHE A 29 9.57 -11.39 -6.44
N ASP A 30 8.84 -12.30 -7.08
CA ASP A 30 8.72 -13.70 -6.66
C ASP A 30 10.08 -14.41 -6.52
N GLU A 31 11.02 -14.12 -7.42
CA GLU A 31 12.33 -14.78 -7.43
C GLU A 31 13.25 -14.32 -6.28
N ASP A 32 13.12 -13.06 -5.83
CA ASP A 32 14.07 -12.45 -4.90
C ASP A 32 13.44 -11.68 -3.74
N ARG A 33 12.11 -11.67 -3.61
CA ARG A 33 11.34 -10.91 -2.59
C ARG A 33 11.95 -10.99 -1.20
N ASP A 34 12.24 -12.20 -0.74
CA ASP A 34 12.75 -12.42 0.61
C ASP A 34 14.13 -11.80 0.80
N SER A 35 15.02 -11.96 -0.16
CA SER A 35 16.38 -11.41 -0.08
C SER A 35 16.37 -9.89 -0.22
N LEU A 36 15.53 -9.36 -1.11
CA LEU A 36 15.34 -7.93 -1.30
C LEU A 36 14.79 -7.27 -0.03
N VAL A 37 13.67 -7.77 0.48
CA VAL A 37 13.00 -7.20 1.67
C VAL A 37 13.91 -7.27 2.88
N ALA A 38 14.58 -8.41 3.13
CA ALA A 38 15.52 -8.54 4.23
C ALA A 38 16.70 -7.55 4.17
N SER A 39 17.08 -7.07 2.96
CA SER A 39 18.17 -6.12 2.76
C SER A 39 17.79 -4.65 2.98
N LEU A 40 16.51 -4.31 3.08
CA LEU A 40 16.03 -2.93 3.15
C LEU A 40 16.56 -2.15 4.37
N PRO A 41 16.62 -2.72 5.59
CA PRO A 41 17.20 -2.01 6.74
C PRO A 41 18.66 -1.62 6.53
N ASP A 42 19.47 -2.47 5.88
CA ASP A 42 20.88 -2.17 5.58
C ASP A 42 21.03 -1.01 4.57
N LYS A 43 19.97 -0.73 3.82
CA LYS A 43 19.87 0.39 2.88
C LYS A 43 19.28 1.66 3.49
N GLY A 44 18.99 1.65 4.80
CA GLY A 44 18.47 2.79 5.54
C GLY A 44 16.95 2.89 5.59
N ILE A 45 16.22 1.87 5.13
CA ILE A 45 14.76 1.81 5.25
C ILE A 45 14.39 1.38 6.67
N CYS A 46 13.65 2.20 7.39
CA CYS A 46 13.22 1.93 8.76
C CYS A 46 11.77 1.44 8.86
N GLY A 47 10.97 1.63 7.83
CA GLY A 47 9.60 1.15 7.76
C GLY A 47 9.05 1.17 6.35
N VAL A 48 8.09 0.29 6.08
CA VAL A 48 7.40 0.17 4.78
C VAL A 48 5.91 -0.07 5.04
N ILE A 49 5.04 0.59 4.28
CA ILE A 49 3.65 0.18 4.11
C ILE A 49 3.53 -0.52 2.76
N ASN A 50 3.24 -1.83 2.78
CA ASN A 50 2.91 -2.58 1.57
C ASN A 50 1.42 -2.43 1.29
N CYS A 51 1.08 -1.88 0.14
CA CYS A 51 -0.30 -1.57 -0.25
C CYS A 51 -0.86 -2.69 -1.11
N ALA A 52 -1.96 -3.26 -0.69
CA ALA A 52 -2.67 -4.29 -1.43
C ALA A 52 -3.56 -3.70 -2.54
N SER A 53 -3.87 -4.51 -3.55
CA SER A 53 -4.80 -4.14 -4.62
C SER A 53 -6.12 -4.90 -4.55
N ASP A 54 -6.18 -6.03 -3.83
CA ASP A 54 -7.36 -6.87 -3.67
C ASP A 54 -7.30 -7.66 -2.35
N ILE A 55 -8.24 -8.58 -2.15
CA ILE A 55 -8.28 -9.41 -0.95
C ILE A 55 -7.09 -10.40 -0.90
N ALA A 56 -6.70 -10.97 -2.02
CA ALA A 56 -5.58 -11.93 -2.07
C ALA A 56 -4.25 -11.23 -1.73
N THR A 57 -3.99 -10.08 -2.34
CA THR A 57 -2.80 -9.27 -2.06
C THR A 57 -2.83 -8.65 -0.66
N SER A 58 -4.03 -8.40 -0.08
CA SER A 58 -4.17 -8.01 1.33
C SER A 58 -3.69 -9.11 2.28
N HIS A 59 -3.99 -10.39 2.01
CA HIS A 59 -3.42 -11.52 2.75
C HIS A 59 -1.90 -11.57 2.63
N THR A 60 -1.37 -11.49 1.41
CA THR A 60 0.08 -11.52 1.15
C THR A 60 0.81 -10.35 1.84
N SER A 61 0.22 -9.15 1.81
CA SER A 61 0.77 -7.97 2.49
C SER A 61 0.85 -8.16 4.01
N LEU A 62 -0.16 -8.78 4.61
CA LEU A 62 -0.17 -9.10 6.04
C LEU A 62 0.85 -10.21 6.37
N GLU A 63 1.03 -11.21 5.51
CA GLU A 63 2.05 -12.25 5.68
C GLU A 63 3.46 -11.64 5.68
N LEU A 64 3.74 -10.71 4.74
CA LEU A 64 4.99 -9.96 4.70
C LEU A 64 5.18 -9.13 5.99
N ALA A 65 4.13 -8.46 6.45
CA ALA A 65 4.16 -7.66 7.65
C ALA A 65 4.37 -8.48 8.94
N GLN A 66 3.87 -9.71 8.97
CA GLN A 66 4.14 -10.66 10.07
C GLN A 66 5.58 -11.18 10.05
N LYS A 67 6.14 -11.41 8.85
CA LYS A 67 7.49 -11.93 8.65
C LYS A 67 8.56 -10.88 8.95
N TYR A 68 8.32 -9.61 8.61
CA TYR A 68 9.30 -8.54 8.74
C TYR A 68 8.79 -7.45 9.68
N PRO A 69 9.45 -7.21 10.85
CA PRO A 69 8.95 -6.30 11.90
C PRO A 69 8.72 -4.85 11.42
N PHE A 70 9.49 -4.40 10.43
CA PHE A 70 9.44 -3.04 9.88
C PHE A 70 8.43 -2.89 8.74
N ILE A 71 7.76 -3.98 8.30
CA ILE A 71 6.68 -3.91 7.31
C ILE A 71 5.33 -3.83 8.02
N TYR A 72 4.48 -3.01 7.45
CA TYR A 72 3.06 -2.84 7.76
C TYR A 72 2.26 -3.06 6.47
N ALA A 73 0.95 -3.29 6.60
CA ALA A 73 0.06 -3.48 5.46
C ALA A 73 -0.99 -2.37 5.40
N ALA A 74 -1.31 -1.95 4.18
CA ALA A 74 -2.58 -1.30 3.86
C ALA A 74 -3.42 -2.32 3.08
N CYS A 75 -4.59 -2.67 3.61
CA CYS A 75 -5.48 -3.66 3.01
C CYS A 75 -6.65 -2.96 2.32
N GLY A 76 -6.96 -3.34 1.09
CA GLY A 76 -8.01 -2.70 0.32
C GLY A 76 -8.28 -3.34 -1.03
N VAL A 77 -9.28 -2.80 -1.74
CA VAL A 77 -9.59 -3.16 -3.12
C VAL A 77 -9.38 -1.94 -4.00
N HIS A 78 -8.37 -2.01 -4.83
CA HIS A 78 -7.98 -0.98 -5.80
C HIS A 78 -9.10 -0.77 -6.84
N PRO A 79 -9.28 0.44 -7.41
CA PRO A 79 -10.29 0.68 -8.44
C PRO A 79 -10.19 -0.25 -9.66
N HIS A 80 -9.01 -0.74 -10.00
CA HIS A 80 -8.85 -1.72 -11.09
C HIS A 80 -9.53 -3.04 -10.81
N GLU A 81 -9.54 -3.48 -9.55
CA GLU A 81 -10.03 -4.79 -9.11
C GLU A 81 -11.50 -4.77 -8.64
N ALA A 82 -12.13 -3.59 -8.63
CA ALA A 82 -13.51 -3.45 -8.14
C ALA A 82 -14.52 -4.33 -8.89
N GLN A 83 -14.31 -4.57 -10.20
CA GLN A 83 -15.17 -5.43 -11.00
C GLN A 83 -15.04 -6.91 -10.65
N GLU A 84 -13.83 -7.35 -10.28
CA GLU A 84 -13.54 -8.76 -9.98
C GLU A 84 -13.87 -9.13 -8.53
N ALA A 85 -13.99 -8.15 -7.64
CA ALA A 85 -14.30 -8.38 -6.25
C ALA A 85 -15.77 -8.83 -6.08
N ALA A 86 -15.95 -10.07 -5.64
CA ALA A 86 -17.25 -10.71 -5.54
C ALA A 86 -17.56 -11.19 -4.10
N GLY A 87 -18.81 -11.53 -3.85
CA GLY A 87 -19.24 -12.14 -2.59
C GLY A 87 -19.16 -11.19 -1.40
N ASN A 88 -18.57 -11.66 -0.31
CA ASN A 88 -18.47 -10.96 0.97
C ASN A 88 -17.13 -10.22 1.17
N TRP A 89 -16.54 -9.72 0.09
CA TRP A 89 -15.22 -9.05 0.09
C TRP A 89 -15.07 -8.00 1.19
N LEU A 90 -16.13 -7.23 1.50
CA LEU A 90 -16.05 -6.19 2.53
C LEU A 90 -15.95 -6.75 3.95
N ASP A 91 -16.66 -7.84 4.24
CA ASP A 91 -16.58 -8.51 5.54
C ASP A 91 -15.21 -9.17 5.73
N GLU A 92 -14.65 -9.72 4.64
CA GLU A 92 -13.30 -10.28 4.64
C GLU A 92 -12.26 -9.19 4.83
N LEU A 93 -12.35 -8.07 4.08
CA LEU A 93 -11.50 -6.91 4.27
C LEU A 93 -11.56 -6.39 5.71
N LYS A 94 -12.76 -6.28 6.28
CA LYS A 94 -12.96 -5.86 7.67
C LYS A 94 -12.26 -6.79 8.66
N LEU A 95 -12.25 -8.09 8.39
CA LEU A 95 -11.55 -9.06 9.22
C LEU A 95 -10.03 -8.88 9.13
N LEU A 96 -9.49 -8.71 7.92
CA LEU A 96 -8.06 -8.46 7.68
C LEU A 96 -7.58 -7.18 8.35
N CYS A 97 -8.36 -6.11 8.27
CA CYS A 97 -8.03 -4.81 8.87
C CYS A 97 -8.03 -4.81 10.42
N ARG A 98 -8.46 -5.87 11.08
CA ARG A 98 -8.32 -6.03 12.55
C ARG A 98 -6.95 -6.55 12.98
N ASN A 99 -6.10 -6.91 12.04
CA ASN A 99 -4.74 -7.32 12.33
C ASN A 99 -3.90 -6.11 12.76
N ASP A 100 -3.13 -6.22 13.84
CA ASP A 100 -2.28 -5.13 14.37
C ASP A 100 -1.24 -4.61 13.37
N LYS A 101 -0.94 -5.39 12.33
CA LYS A 101 -0.05 -4.99 11.25
C LYS A 101 -0.75 -4.27 10.10
N CYS A 102 -2.09 -4.27 10.06
CA CYS A 102 -2.85 -3.44 9.14
C CYS A 102 -2.96 -2.02 9.71
N VAL A 103 -2.30 -1.07 9.07
CA VAL A 103 -2.20 0.32 9.56
C VAL A 103 -3.04 1.30 8.74
N ALA A 104 -3.60 0.87 7.62
CA ALA A 104 -4.44 1.70 6.75
C ALA A 104 -5.40 0.84 5.93
N ILE A 105 -6.48 1.43 5.45
CA ILE A 105 -7.28 0.86 4.36
C ILE A 105 -6.76 1.43 3.04
N GLY A 106 -6.29 0.55 2.15
CA GLY A 106 -5.69 0.94 0.89
C GLY A 106 -4.95 -0.23 0.19
N GLU A 107 -4.66 -0.04 -1.08
CA GLU A 107 -4.88 1.15 -1.89
C GLU A 107 -6.33 1.17 -2.41
N ILE A 108 -7.03 2.29 -2.20
CA ILE A 108 -8.44 2.44 -2.60
C ILE A 108 -8.60 3.76 -3.36
N GLY A 109 -9.63 3.92 -4.17
CA GLY A 109 -9.84 5.19 -4.87
C GLY A 109 -10.48 5.05 -6.24
N LEU A 110 -10.08 5.93 -7.17
CA LEU A 110 -10.65 6.04 -8.51
C LEU A 110 -9.56 6.13 -9.58
N ASP A 111 -9.75 5.43 -10.69
CA ASP A 111 -8.90 5.48 -11.88
C ASP A 111 -9.76 5.64 -13.13
N TYR A 112 -9.80 6.85 -13.69
CA TYR A 112 -10.55 7.17 -14.91
C TYR A 112 -9.66 7.17 -16.16
N HIS A 113 -8.37 6.89 -15.99
CA HIS A 113 -7.44 6.75 -17.09
C HIS A 113 -7.54 5.38 -17.75
N TYR A 114 -7.45 4.32 -16.93
CA TYR A 114 -7.53 2.96 -17.43
C TYR A 114 -8.96 2.43 -17.52
N ASP A 115 -9.85 2.86 -16.60
CA ASP A 115 -11.27 2.46 -16.56
C ASP A 115 -11.46 0.92 -16.60
N PHE A 116 -10.57 0.15 -15.94
CA PHE A 116 -10.67 -1.33 -15.93
C PHE A 116 -11.93 -1.82 -15.23
N SER A 117 -12.43 -1.09 -14.25
CA SER A 117 -13.76 -1.31 -13.67
C SER A 117 -14.69 -0.15 -14.01
N PRO A 118 -16.01 -0.37 -14.13
CA PRO A 118 -16.98 0.70 -14.35
C PRO A 118 -16.89 1.79 -13.27
N ARG A 119 -16.92 3.07 -13.66
CA ARG A 119 -16.71 4.20 -12.74
C ARG A 119 -17.69 4.22 -11.57
N GLU A 120 -18.96 3.88 -11.80
CA GLU A 120 -19.96 3.81 -10.72
C GLU A 120 -19.64 2.71 -9.71
N GLN A 121 -19.08 1.59 -10.17
CA GLN A 121 -18.62 0.52 -9.29
C GLN A 121 -17.37 0.94 -8.52
N GLN A 122 -16.41 1.62 -9.16
CA GLN A 122 -15.25 2.19 -8.47
C GLN A 122 -15.69 3.13 -7.34
N LYS A 123 -16.65 4.03 -7.61
CA LYS A 123 -17.21 4.97 -6.61
C LYS A 123 -17.91 4.23 -5.46
N GLU A 124 -18.69 3.20 -5.76
CA GLU A 124 -19.34 2.38 -4.74
C GLU A 124 -18.31 1.73 -3.83
N PHE A 125 -17.31 1.05 -4.41
CA PHE A 125 -16.25 0.38 -3.66
C PHE A 125 -15.43 1.36 -2.82
N PHE A 126 -15.05 2.49 -3.40
CA PHE A 126 -14.33 3.54 -2.68
C PHE A 126 -15.15 4.05 -1.49
N GLY A 127 -16.42 4.40 -1.70
CA GLY A 127 -17.31 4.86 -0.63
C GLY A 127 -17.50 3.85 0.51
N ARG A 128 -17.66 2.56 0.18
CA ARG A 128 -17.79 1.48 1.19
C ARG A 128 -16.52 1.30 2.01
N GLN A 129 -15.34 1.41 1.37
CA GLN A 129 -14.06 1.31 2.05
C GLN A 129 -13.74 2.54 2.90
N LEU A 130 -14.14 3.75 2.48
CA LEU A 130 -14.07 4.95 3.31
C LEU A 130 -14.94 4.82 4.56
N ALA A 131 -16.16 4.27 4.43
CA ALA A 131 -17.03 4.00 5.57
C ALA A 131 -16.41 2.97 6.54
N LEU A 132 -15.76 1.93 6.01
CA LEU A 132 -15.05 0.94 6.81
C LEU A 132 -13.84 1.56 7.53
N ALA A 133 -13.05 2.41 6.85
CA ALA A 133 -11.92 3.13 7.45
C ALA A 133 -12.38 3.97 8.64
N LYS A 134 -13.48 4.69 8.49
CA LYS A 134 -14.10 5.47 9.56
C LYS A 134 -14.60 4.60 10.71
N GLU A 135 -15.19 3.44 10.42
CA GLU A 135 -15.66 2.48 11.45
C GLU A 135 -14.49 1.93 12.28
N LEU A 136 -13.34 1.66 11.64
CA LEU A 136 -12.17 1.04 12.27
C LEU A 136 -11.17 2.07 12.81
N ASP A 137 -11.42 3.37 12.62
CA ASP A 137 -10.49 4.48 12.96
C ASP A 137 -9.12 4.32 12.30
N LEU A 138 -9.10 3.87 11.04
CA LEU A 138 -7.89 3.68 10.25
C LEU A 138 -7.73 4.79 9.20
N PRO A 139 -6.50 5.27 8.93
CA PRO A 139 -6.24 6.13 7.79
C PRO A 139 -6.44 5.39 6.46
N VAL A 140 -6.43 6.12 5.36
CA VAL A 140 -6.57 5.57 4.02
C VAL A 140 -5.37 5.90 3.13
N VAL A 141 -5.03 4.98 2.21
CA VAL A 141 -4.11 5.21 1.10
C VAL A 141 -4.95 5.31 -0.17
N VAL A 142 -4.90 6.48 -0.83
CA VAL A 142 -5.82 6.82 -1.91
C VAL A 142 -5.11 6.86 -3.26
N HIS A 143 -5.62 6.07 -4.20
CA HIS A 143 -5.35 6.15 -5.62
C HIS A 143 -6.26 7.19 -6.28
N ASP A 144 -5.69 8.14 -6.99
CA ASP A 144 -6.44 9.15 -7.73
C ASP A 144 -5.78 9.41 -9.09
N ARG A 145 -6.39 8.90 -10.14
CA ARG A 145 -5.88 9.09 -11.50
C ARG A 145 -6.99 9.59 -12.42
N GLU A 146 -6.87 10.85 -12.84
CA GLU A 146 -7.86 11.55 -13.70
C GLU A 146 -9.28 11.56 -13.11
N ALA A 147 -9.42 11.51 -11.77
CA ALA A 147 -10.68 11.38 -11.05
C ALA A 147 -10.83 12.38 -9.88
N HIS A 148 -10.03 13.45 -9.83
CA HIS A 148 -9.86 14.36 -8.68
C HIS A 148 -11.17 14.90 -8.11
N GLU A 149 -12.12 15.30 -8.96
CA GLU A 149 -13.39 15.91 -8.50
C GLU A 149 -14.21 14.90 -7.71
N ASP A 150 -14.42 13.69 -8.26
CA ASP A 150 -15.18 12.62 -7.62
C ASP A 150 -14.45 12.08 -6.38
N THR A 151 -13.12 11.97 -6.44
CA THR A 151 -12.30 11.57 -5.28
C THR A 151 -12.49 12.56 -4.12
N LEU A 152 -12.38 13.86 -4.36
CA LEU A 152 -12.58 14.88 -3.34
C LEU A 152 -14.02 14.94 -2.83
N GLU A 153 -15.00 14.69 -3.69
CA GLU A 153 -16.41 14.64 -3.28
C GLU A 153 -16.64 13.48 -2.30
N LEU A 154 -16.14 12.28 -2.61
CA LEU A 154 -16.28 11.10 -1.76
C LEU A 154 -15.55 11.24 -0.42
N LEU A 155 -14.35 11.84 -0.40
CA LEU A 155 -13.58 12.08 0.82
C LEU A 155 -14.22 13.11 1.77
N ARG A 156 -15.12 13.97 1.28
CA ARG A 156 -15.82 14.99 2.08
C ARG A 156 -17.10 14.49 2.75
N ARG A 157 -17.59 13.29 2.40
CA ARG A 157 -18.80 12.69 2.95
C ARG A 157 -18.52 12.02 4.31
#